data_4cd7b89a8b6d44fa28d30da0e5870822
#
_entry.id   4cd7b89a8b6d44fa28d30da0e5870822
#
_cell.length_a   1.000
_cell.length_b   1.000
_cell.length_c   1.000
_cell.angle_alpha   90.00
_cell.angle_beta   90.00
_cell.angle_gamma   90.00
#
_symmetry.space_group_name_H-M   'P 1'
#
loop_
_entity.id
_entity.type
_entity.pdbx_description
1 polymer ?
#
loop_
_entity_poly.entity_id
_entity_poly.type
_entity_poly.pdbx_seq_one_letter_code
_entity_poly.pdbx_strand_id
1 'polypeptide(L)'
;MDFVTHLPRTFRGHDAIWVIVDRLTKSAHFLAMNLRMPMARLAQLYIREIVRLHGVPSSIVSDRDSRFTSQFWQTLQSAMGSKRTMSSAYHPQTDGQSERTTQSLEDLLQTCILDHLGAWDEVLPLIEFTYNNSFHASIGMASYEALYGKRCRTPLYWYQDGEAALVGPKLLEQTIEKVRMVRNRMQAFQSR
;
A
#
# COMPACT_ATOMS: atom_id res chain seq x y z
N MET A 1 10.06 0.11 3.01
CA MET A 1 9.32 -1.14 2.69
C MET A 1 9.23 -1.96 3.95
N ASP A 2 8.08 -2.54 4.20
CA ASP A 2 7.76 -3.28 5.42
C ASP A 2 6.76 -4.41 5.16
N PHE A 3 6.62 -5.36 6.11
CA PHE A 3 5.67 -6.46 6.02
C PHE A 3 4.70 -6.43 7.19
N VAL A 4 3.40 -6.29 6.91
CA VAL A 4 2.34 -6.52 7.87
C VAL A 4 2.07 -8.02 7.91
N THR A 5 2.38 -8.63 9.04
CA THR A 5 2.32 -10.08 9.25
C THR A 5 1.22 -10.45 10.25
N HIS A 6 1.07 -11.74 10.54
CA HIS A 6 0.07 -12.28 11.48
C HIS A 6 -1.39 -12.01 11.07
N LEU A 7 -1.63 -11.85 9.77
CA LEU A 7 -2.98 -11.68 9.25
C LEU A 7 -3.69 -13.02 9.08
N PRO A 8 -5.02 -13.05 9.22
CA PRO A 8 -5.79 -14.27 8.97
C PRO A 8 -5.61 -14.69 7.50
N ARG A 9 -5.42 -16.00 7.29
CA ARG A 9 -5.19 -16.53 5.95
C ARG A 9 -6.42 -16.36 5.07
N THR A 10 -6.23 -15.81 3.87
CA THR A 10 -7.32 -15.68 2.89
C THR A 10 -7.59 -16.99 2.15
N PHE A 11 -8.73 -17.05 1.47
CA PHE A 11 -9.07 -18.20 0.59
C PHE A 11 -8.04 -18.41 -0.53
N ARG A 12 -7.34 -17.36 -0.95
CA ARG A 12 -6.23 -17.42 -1.93
C ARG A 12 -4.89 -17.77 -1.30
N GLY A 13 -4.86 -17.96 0.02
CA GLY A 13 -3.68 -18.38 0.75
C GLY A 13 -2.73 -17.26 1.16
N HIS A 14 -3.14 -15.99 1.06
CA HIS A 14 -2.37 -14.85 1.54
C HIS A 14 -2.49 -14.74 3.08
N ASP A 15 -1.40 -14.40 3.75
CA ASP A 15 -1.31 -14.27 5.20
C ASP A 15 -0.46 -13.06 5.64
N ALA A 16 -0.04 -12.25 4.68
CA ALA A 16 0.71 -11.03 4.91
C ALA A 16 0.49 -9.99 3.80
N ILE A 17 0.78 -8.72 4.11
CA ILE A 17 0.79 -7.63 3.14
C ILE A 17 2.21 -7.06 3.07
N TRP A 18 2.72 -6.91 1.86
CA TRP A 18 3.92 -6.13 1.63
C TRP A 18 3.56 -4.68 1.37
N VAL A 19 4.02 -3.80 2.23
CA VAL A 19 3.80 -2.36 2.17
C VAL A 19 5.02 -1.68 1.57
N ILE A 20 4.81 -0.94 0.49
CA ILE A 20 5.87 -0.20 -0.22
C ILE A 20 5.40 1.24 -0.33
N VAL A 21 6.14 2.17 0.25
CA VAL A 21 5.79 3.60 0.25
C VAL A 21 6.86 4.39 -0.49
N ASP A 22 6.43 5.23 -1.44
CA ASP A 22 7.29 6.24 -2.04
C ASP A 22 7.51 7.39 -1.05
N ARG A 23 8.77 7.69 -0.76
CA ARG A 23 9.14 8.70 0.24
C ARG A 23 8.79 10.12 -0.21
N LEU A 24 8.77 10.38 -1.50
CA LEU A 24 8.50 11.70 -2.06
C LEU A 24 7.00 12.01 -2.09
N THR A 25 6.23 11.20 -2.77
CA THR A 25 4.79 11.40 -2.97
C THR A 25 3.92 10.84 -1.86
N LYS A 26 4.51 10.01 -0.98
CA LYS A 26 3.79 9.24 0.04
C LYS A 26 2.79 8.23 -0.53
N SER A 27 2.85 7.98 -1.84
CA SER A 27 2.02 6.92 -2.42
C SER A 27 2.45 5.56 -1.88
N ALA A 28 1.47 4.74 -1.53
CA ALA A 28 1.68 3.41 -0.98
C ALA A 28 1.10 2.34 -1.88
N HIS A 29 1.78 1.18 -1.94
CA HIS A 29 1.30 -0.03 -2.57
C HIS A 29 1.15 -1.14 -1.53
N PHE A 30 0.02 -1.83 -1.58
CA PHE A 30 -0.33 -2.92 -0.66
C PHE A 30 -0.43 -4.22 -1.43
N LEU A 31 0.58 -5.08 -1.30
CA LEU A 31 0.67 -6.31 -2.07
C LEU A 31 0.36 -7.51 -1.18
N ALA A 32 -0.79 -8.16 -1.42
CA ALA A 32 -1.14 -9.39 -0.74
C ALA A 32 -0.13 -10.49 -1.09
N MET A 33 0.39 -11.17 -0.08
CA MET A 33 1.39 -12.21 -0.26
C MET A 33 1.29 -13.31 0.79
N ASN A 34 2.02 -14.39 0.57
CA ASN A 34 2.23 -15.43 1.57
C ASN A 34 3.65 -15.29 2.15
N LEU A 35 3.79 -15.38 3.48
CA LEU A 35 5.09 -15.28 4.16
C LEU A 35 6.10 -16.34 3.70
N ARG A 36 5.62 -17.49 3.20
CA ARG A 36 6.46 -18.55 2.67
C ARG A 36 6.76 -18.40 1.19
N MET A 37 6.42 -17.26 0.59
CA MET A 37 6.67 -16.99 -0.84
C MET A 37 8.17 -17.05 -1.13
N PRO A 38 8.62 -17.82 -2.15
CA PRO A 38 10.02 -17.85 -2.56
C PRO A 38 10.52 -16.47 -2.99
N MET A 39 11.80 -16.16 -2.72
CA MET A 39 12.39 -14.86 -3.03
C MET A 39 12.29 -14.48 -4.51
N ALA A 40 12.43 -15.44 -5.43
CA ALA A 40 12.26 -15.20 -6.86
C ALA A 40 10.84 -14.72 -7.20
N ARG A 41 9.83 -15.23 -6.50
CA ARG A 41 8.43 -14.84 -6.67
C ARG A 41 8.17 -13.45 -6.10
N LEU A 42 8.78 -13.14 -4.95
CA LEU A 42 8.74 -11.82 -4.33
C LEU A 42 9.36 -10.76 -5.25
N ALA A 43 10.49 -11.06 -5.89
CA ALA A 43 11.11 -10.18 -6.87
C ALA A 43 10.25 -9.96 -8.11
N GLN A 44 9.62 -11.02 -8.64
CA GLN A 44 8.68 -10.88 -9.76
C GLN A 44 7.49 -10.00 -9.40
N LEU A 45 6.95 -10.14 -8.19
CA LEU A 45 5.88 -9.30 -7.67
C LEU A 45 6.33 -7.84 -7.64
N TYR A 46 7.52 -7.56 -7.10
CA TYR A 46 8.10 -6.22 -7.05
C TYR A 46 8.28 -5.59 -8.45
N ILE A 47 8.85 -6.34 -9.38
CA ILE A 47 9.05 -5.86 -10.75
C ILE A 47 7.71 -5.55 -11.41
N ARG A 48 6.72 -6.44 -11.24
CA ARG A 48 5.40 -6.29 -11.86
C ARG A 48 4.60 -5.12 -11.29
N GLU A 49 4.60 -4.94 -9.97
CA GLU A 49 3.74 -3.95 -9.31
C GLU A 49 4.43 -2.59 -9.09
N ILE A 50 5.75 -2.56 -8.95
CA ILE A 50 6.49 -1.33 -8.68
C ILE A 50 7.31 -0.89 -9.87
N VAL A 51 8.27 -1.72 -10.32
CA VAL A 51 9.19 -1.30 -11.37
C VAL A 51 8.47 -1.01 -12.69
N ARG A 52 7.47 -1.81 -13.04
CA ARG A 52 6.65 -1.60 -14.24
C ARG A 52 5.87 -0.27 -14.21
N LEU A 53 5.40 0.14 -13.04
CA LEU A 53 4.55 1.35 -12.90
C LEU A 53 5.37 2.62 -12.68
N HIS A 54 6.47 2.53 -11.95
CA HIS A 54 7.22 3.69 -11.47
C HIS A 54 8.68 3.72 -11.94
N GLY A 55 9.13 2.70 -12.65
CA GLY A 55 10.54 2.53 -12.97
C GLY A 55 11.36 1.99 -11.80
N VAL A 56 12.66 1.91 -11.99
CA VAL A 56 13.60 1.44 -10.98
C VAL A 56 13.87 2.55 -9.95
N PRO A 57 13.64 2.32 -8.66
CA PRO A 57 13.90 3.33 -7.65
C PRO A 57 15.40 3.62 -7.50
N SER A 58 15.75 4.87 -7.28
CA SER A 58 17.14 5.28 -7.03
C SER A 58 17.69 4.73 -5.70
N SER A 59 16.83 4.59 -4.70
CA SER A 59 17.21 4.02 -3.39
C SER A 59 16.04 3.27 -2.78
N ILE A 60 16.36 2.22 -2.02
CA ILE A 60 15.40 1.41 -1.30
C ILE A 60 15.77 1.41 0.19
N VAL A 61 14.82 1.82 1.03
CA VAL A 61 14.91 1.71 2.49
C VAL A 61 14.01 0.57 2.94
N SER A 62 14.53 -0.37 3.68
CA SER A 62 13.78 -1.50 4.25
C SER A 62 14.21 -1.73 5.69
N ASP A 63 13.35 -2.39 6.44
CA ASP A 63 13.69 -2.93 7.74
C ASP A 63 14.77 -4.04 7.63
N ARG A 64 15.13 -4.63 8.77
CA ARG A 64 16.09 -5.73 8.85
C ARG A 64 15.48 -7.11 8.66
N ASP A 65 14.30 -7.21 8.04
CA ASP A 65 13.71 -8.51 7.72
C ASP A 65 14.68 -9.36 6.90
N SER A 66 14.74 -10.64 7.22
CA SER A 66 15.67 -11.59 6.59
C SER A 66 15.49 -11.70 5.07
N ARG A 67 14.29 -11.42 4.56
CA ARG A 67 13.98 -11.41 3.13
C ARG A 67 14.72 -10.28 2.42
N PHE A 68 14.72 -9.07 3.00
CA PHE A 68 15.43 -7.92 2.42
C PHE A 68 16.94 -7.99 2.62
N THR A 69 17.41 -8.75 3.62
CA THR A 69 18.84 -8.97 3.85
C THR A 69 19.40 -10.14 3.05
N SER A 70 18.55 -10.91 2.37
CA SER A 70 18.97 -12.08 1.58
C SER A 70 19.91 -11.69 0.43
N GLN A 71 20.87 -12.58 0.14
CA GLN A 71 21.83 -12.41 -0.97
C GLN A 71 21.10 -12.21 -2.31
N PHE A 72 20.01 -12.93 -2.52
CA PHE A 72 19.20 -12.81 -3.72
C PHE A 72 18.64 -11.39 -3.90
N TRP A 73 18.06 -10.82 -2.84
CA TRP A 73 17.50 -9.47 -2.87
C TRP A 73 18.57 -8.40 -3.10
N GLN A 74 19.73 -8.57 -2.48
CA GLN A 74 20.89 -7.69 -2.68
C GLN A 74 21.37 -7.71 -4.13
N THR A 75 21.49 -8.90 -4.71
CA THR A 75 21.89 -9.07 -6.10
C THR A 75 20.89 -8.44 -7.06
N LEU A 76 19.59 -8.61 -6.82
CA LEU A 76 18.52 -7.98 -7.62
C LEU A 76 18.63 -6.45 -7.57
N GLN A 77 18.79 -5.87 -6.39
CA GLN A 77 18.92 -4.41 -6.22
C GLN A 77 20.18 -3.88 -6.94
N SER A 78 21.30 -4.57 -6.81
CA SER A 78 22.54 -4.22 -7.51
C SER A 78 22.40 -4.28 -9.01
N ALA A 79 21.73 -5.32 -9.53
CA ALA A 79 21.46 -5.46 -10.95
C ALA A 79 20.55 -4.36 -11.52
N MET A 80 19.64 -3.84 -10.70
CA MET A 80 18.79 -2.70 -11.03
C MET A 80 19.48 -1.34 -10.86
N GLY A 81 20.69 -1.29 -10.27
CA GLY A 81 21.41 -0.05 -9.99
C GLY A 81 20.83 0.77 -8.82
N SER A 82 19.96 0.16 -8.00
CA SER A 82 19.37 0.82 -6.84
C SER A 82 20.33 0.90 -5.67
N LYS A 83 20.43 2.06 -5.02
CA LYS A 83 21.17 2.21 -3.77
C LYS A 83 20.37 1.62 -2.61
N ARG A 84 21.00 0.77 -1.82
CA ARG A 84 20.39 0.22 -0.61
C ARG A 84 20.71 1.09 0.59
N THR A 85 19.69 1.39 1.38
CA THR A 85 19.82 1.98 2.70
C THR A 85 19.03 1.11 3.68
N MET A 86 19.70 0.52 4.65
CA MET A 86 19.00 -0.12 5.76
C MET A 86 18.53 0.94 6.74
N SER A 87 17.32 0.80 7.22
CA SER A 87 16.83 1.56 8.36
C SER A 87 17.80 1.32 9.53
N SER A 88 18.50 2.37 9.95
CA SER A 88 19.38 2.29 11.09
C SER A 88 18.61 2.74 12.32
N ALA A 89 18.70 1.96 13.40
CA ALA A 89 18.14 2.29 14.72
C ALA A 89 18.70 3.60 15.34
N TYR A 90 19.53 4.33 14.60
CA TYR A 90 20.29 5.49 15.09
C TYR A 90 19.91 6.85 14.49
N HIS A 91 18.87 6.96 13.65
CA HIS A 91 18.39 8.26 13.19
C HIS A 91 16.87 8.44 13.46
N PRO A 92 16.49 8.66 14.74
CA PRO A 92 15.08 8.82 15.12
C PRO A 92 14.41 10.07 14.55
N GLN A 93 15.17 11.07 14.12
CA GLN A 93 14.60 12.34 13.63
C GLN A 93 14.11 12.28 12.17
N THR A 94 14.64 11.38 11.35
CA THR A 94 14.16 11.18 9.97
C THR A 94 13.15 10.01 9.87
N ASP A 95 13.20 9.08 10.80
CA ASP A 95 12.35 7.87 10.86
C ASP A 95 11.04 8.09 11.63
N GLY A 96 10.99 8.99 12.60
CA GLY A 96 9.78 9.16 13.44
C GLY A 96 8.50 9.53 12.68
N GLN A 97 8.61 10.18 11.51
CA GLN A 97 7.45 10.39 10.64
C GLN A 97 7.13 9.17 9.77
N SER A 98 8.15 8.46 9.31
CA SER A 98 7.99 7.23 8.54
C SER A 98 7.42 6.10 9.41
N GLU A 99 7.94 5.91 10.64
CA GLU A 99 7.45 4.92 11.59
C GLU A 99 6.00 5.18 12.00
N ARG A 100 5.64 6.45 12.30
CA ARG A 100 4.25 6.82 12.60
C ARG A 100 3.32 6.56 11.41
N THR A 101 3.77 6.86 10.20
CA THR A 101 2.98 6.61 8.99
C THR A 101 2.81 5.11 8.76
N THR A 102 3.85 4.32 8.96
CA THR A 102 3.80 2.86 8.83
C THR A 102 2.89 2.26 9.91
N GLN A 103 3.03 2.68 11.17
CA GLN A 103 2.18 2.23 12.26
C GLN A 103 0.70 2.58 12.03
N SER A 104 0.43 3.81 11.64
CA SER A 104 -0.94 4.25 11.31
C SER A 104 -1.53 3.46 10.15
N LEU A 105 -0.70 3.10 9.18
CA LEU A 105 -1.08 2.29 8.05
C LEU A 105 -1.36 0.84 8.44
N GLU A 106 -0.53 0.25 9.29
CA GLU A 106 -0.73 -1.09 9.83
C GLU A 106 -2.03 -1.20 10.61
N ASP A 107 -2.30 -0.25 11.50
CA ASP A 107 -3.52 -0.19 12.28
C ASP A 107 -4.77 -0.04 11.38
N LEU A 108 -4.67 0.81 10.34
CA LEU A 108 -5.73 0.96 9.34
C LEU A 108 -5.98 -0.35 8.60
N LEU A 109 -4.92 -0.99 8.12
CA LEU A 109 -5.01 -2.27 7.40
C LEU A 109 -5.61 -3.35 8.30
N GLN A 110 -5.13 -3.49 9.53
CA GLN A 110 -5.67 -4.46 10.48
C GLN A 110 -7.16 -4.23 10.73
N THR A 111 -7.57 -2.97 10.95
CA THR A 111 -8.98 -2.63 11.17
C THR A 111 -9.85 -2.96 9.97
N CYS A 112 -9.39 -2.68 8.74
CA CYS A 112 -10.14 -3.02 7.52
C CYS A 112 -10.18 -4.52 7.26
N ILE A 113 -9.13 -5.26 7.61
CA ILE A 113 -9.01 -6.71 7.41
C ILE A 113 -9.97 -7.48 8.32
N LEU A 114 -10.15 -7.02 9.57
CA LEU A 114 -11.02 -7.70 10.53
C LEU A 114 -12.48 -7.82 10.06
N ASP A 115 -12.95 -6.90 9.24
CA ASP A 115 -14.31 -6.97 8.67
C ASP A 115 -14.42 -7.91 7.45
N HIS A 116 -13.28 -8.32 6.88
CA HIS A 116 -13.23 -9.12 5.66
C HIS A 116 -12.40 -10.39 5.86
N LEU A 117 -12.58 -11.07 6.99
CA LEU A 117 -11.88 -12.30 7.33
C LEU A 117 -12.00 -13.33 6.18
N GLY A 118 -10.85 -13.83 5.71
CA GLY A 118 -10.77 -14.80 4.61
C GLY A 118 -10.77 -14.21 3.19
N ALA A 119 -11.18 -12.94 2.99
CA ALA A 119 -11.24 -12.28 1.68
C ALA A 119 -10.65 -10.85 1.69
N TRP A 120 -9.84 -10.51 2.67
CA TRP A 120 -9.27 -9.16 2.81
C TRP A 120 -8.40 -8.76 1.60
N ASP A 121 -7.77 -9.71 0.93
CA ASP A 121 -6.98 -9.48 -0.27
C ASP A 121 -7.82 -8.96 -1.47
N GLU A 122 -9.13 -9.17 -1.46
CA GLU A 122 -10.04 -8.64 -2.48
C GLU A 122 -10.39 -7.16 -2.26
N VAL A 123 -10.36 -6.72 -1.00
CA VAL A 123 -10.63 -5.30 -0.65
C VAL A 123 -9.36 -4.45 -0.62
N LEU A 124 -8.19 -5.08 -0.59
CA LEU A 124 -6.90 -4.40 -0.50
C LEU A 124 -6.68 -3.32 -1.58
N PRO A 125 -7.04 -3.53 -2.85
CA PRO A 125 -6.93 -2.49 -3.88
C PRO A 125 -7.78 -1.24 -3.59
N LEU A 126 -8.96 -1.40 -2.96
CA LEU A 126 -9.81 -0.28 -2.58
C LEU A 126 -9.25 0.47 -1.36
N ILE A 127 -8.62 -0.24 -0.45
CA ILE A 127 -7.92 0.36 0.70
C ILE A 127 -6.73 1.17 0.19
N GLU A 128 -5.92 0.61 -0.71
CA GLU A 128 -4.81 1.29 -1.37
C GLU A 128 -5.26 2.55 -2.08
N PHE A 129 -6.30 2.45 -2.92
CA PHE A 129 -6.85 3.59 -3.62
C PHE A 129 -7.33 4.68 -2.66
N THR A 130 -8.08 4.31 -1.61
CA THR A 130 -8.62 5.25 -0.64
C THR A 130 -7.52 5.95 0.15
N TYR A 131 -6.49 5.19 0.57
CA TYR A 131 -5.30 5.74 1.22
C TYR A 131 -4.61 6.78 0.34
N ASN A 132 -4.28 6.41 -0.89
CA ASN A 132 -3.54 7.28 -1.81
C ASN A 132 -4.35 8.50 -2.28
N ASN A 133 -5.69 8.43 -2.21
CA ASN A 133 -6.59 9.55 -2.55
C ASN A 133 -7.01 10.38 -1.33
N SER A 134 -6.50 10.08 -0.15
CA SER A 134 -6.75 10.83 1.07
C SER A 134 -5.67 11.90 1.28
N PHE A 135 -6.07 13.01 1.91
CA PHE A 135 -5.13 14.10 2.24
C PHE A 135 -4.01 13.60 3.16
N HIS A 136 -2.79 13.92 2.82
CA HIS A 136 -1.61 13.58 3.59
C HIS A 136 -0.93 14.85 4.10
N ALA A 137 -0.94 15.06 5.42
CA ALA A 137 -0.48 16.32 6.05
C ALA A 137 0.99 16.65 5.72
N SER A 138 1.87 15.66 5.58
CA SER A 138 3.31 15.91 5.33
C SER A 138 3.61 16.45 3.93
N ILE A 139 2.71 16.27 2.96
CA ILE A 139 2.86 16.77 1.59
C ILE A 139 1.79 17.79 1.24
N GLY A 140 0.81 18.05 2.13
CA GLY A 140 -0.24 19.04 1.95
C GLY A 140 -1.28 18.71 0.87
N MET A 141 -1.30 17.49 0.35
CA MET A 141 -2.22 17.01 -0.69
C MET A 141 -2.41 15.49 -0.61
N ALA A 142 -3.24 14.92 -1.48
CA ALA A 142 -3.34 13.47 -1.62
C ALA A 142 -2.11 12.90 -2.34
N SER A 143 -1.69 11.68 -1.98
CA SER A 143 -0.53 11.02 -2.59
C SER A 143 -0.69 10.84 -4.10
N TYR A 144 -1.88 10.49 -4.58
CA TYR A 144 -2.16 10.43 -6.02
C TYR A 144 -2.15 11.80 -6.70
N GLU A 145 -2.55 12.86 -6.02
CA GLU A 145 -2.44 14.22 -6.54
C GLU A 145 -0.97 14.61 -6.73
N ALA A 146 -0.11 14.26 -5.76
CA ALA A 146 1.33 14.46 -5.87
C ALA A 146 1.96 13.63 -7.00
N LEU A 147 1.49 12.40 -7.21
CA LEU A 147 2.03 11.47 -8.21
C LEU A 147 1.59 11.82 -9.64
N TYR A 148 0.30 12.14 -9.83
CA TYR A 148 -0.29 12.33 -11.15
C TYR A 148 -0.54 13.80 -11.53
N GLY A 149 -0.28 14.75 -10.62
CA GLY A 149 -0.51 16.18 -10.83
C GLY A 149 -1.98 16.59 -10.89
N LYS A 150 -2.90 15.70 -10.54
CA LYS A 150 -4.35 15.96 -10.52
C LYS A 150 -5.06 15.10 -9.46
N ARG A 151 -6.17 15.61 -8.96
CA ARG A 151 -7.03 14.84 -8.04
C ARG A 151 -7.68 13.67 -8.76
N CYS A 152 -7.60 12.48 -8.16
CA CYS A 152 -8.30 11.33 -8.66
C CYS A 152 -9.76 11.37 -8.22
N ARG A 153 -10.68 11.12 -9.15
CA ARG A 153 -12.10 10.99 -8.82
C ARG A 153 -12.33 9.68 -8.07
N THR A 154 -13.07 9.75 -6.98
CA THR A 154 -13.47 8.54 -6.26
C THR A 154 -14.70 7.91 -6.89
N PRO A 155 -14.91 6.59 -6.76
CA PRO A 155 -16.13 5.92 -7.20
C PRO A 155 -17.43 6.55 -6.65
N LEU A 156 -17.34 7.31 -5.55
CA LEU A 156 -18.46 8.03 -4.96
C LEU A 156 -19.06 9.11 -5.89
N TYR A 157 -18.26 9.64 -6.82
CA TYR A 157 -18.69 10.68 -7.77
C TYR A 157 -19.12 10.14 -9.13
N TRP A 158 -18.85 8.87 -9.44
CA TRP A 158 -19.23 8.28 -10.73
C TRP A 158 -20.76 8.25 -10.95
N TYR A 159 -21.51 8.20 -9.86
CA TYR A 159 -22.99 8.22 -9.92
C TYR A 159 -23.54 9.57 -10.39
N GLN A 160 -22.83 10.67 -10.11
CA GLN A 160 -23.28 12.03 -10.45
C GLN A 160 -23.03 12.39 -11.92
N ASP A 161 -22.07 11.77 -12.56
CA ASP A 161 -21.62 12.10 -13.92
C ASP A 161 -22.24 11.20 -15.01
N GLY A 162 -23.22 10.34 -14.71
CA GLY A 162 -23.86 9.45 -15.68
C GLY A 162 -23.05 8.23 -16.11
N GLU A 163 -21.87 8.03 -15.57
CA GLU A 163 -20.98 6.88 -15.88
C GLU A 163 -21.44 5.55 -15.25
N ALA A 164 -22.51 5.59 -14.45
CA ALA A 164 -23.13 4.40 -13.82
C ALA A 164 -23.56 3.33 -14.84
N ALA A 165 -23.81 3.72 -16.08
CA ALA A 165 -24.23 2.81 -17.15
C ALA A 165 -23.11 1.86 -17.61
N LEU A 166 -21.83 2.21 -17.37
CA LEU A 166 -20.67 1.45 -17.85
C LEU A 166 -20.27 0.30 -16.93
N VAL A 167 -20.57 0.38 -15.61
CA VAL A 167 -20.08 -0.58 -14.60
C VAL A 167 -21.21 -1.47 -14.04
N GLY A 168 -22.47 -1.10 -14.27
CA GLY A 168 -23.65 -1.77 -13.71
C GLY A 168 -23.96 -1.28 -12.27
N PRO A 169 -25.25 -0.97 -11.98
CA PRO A 169 -25.64 -0.30 -10.74
C PRO A 169 -25.29 -1.10 -9.47
N LYS A 170 -25.47 -2.41 -9.49
CA LYS A 170 -25.23 -3.27 -8.32
C LYS A 170 -23.74 -3.37 -7.93
N LEU A 171 -22.84 -3.48 -8.91
CA LEU A 171 -21.40 -3.53 -8.64
C LEU A 171 -20.89 -2.16 -8.16
N LEU A 172 -21.47 -1.09 -8.71
CA LEU A 172 -21.14 0.27 -8.32
C LEU A 172 -21.59 0.56 -6.88
N GLU A 173 -22.81 0.17 -6.48
CA GLU A 173 -23.30 0.30 -5.09
C GLU A 173 -22.38 -0.42 -4.11
N GLN A 174 -22.04 -1.67 -4.38
CA GLN A 174 -21.13 -2.46 -3.53
C GLN A 174 -19.75 -1.81 -3.41
N THR A 175 -19.24 -1.25 -4.51
CA THR A 175 -17.94 -0.56 -4.52
C THR A 175 -18.01 0.74 -3.71
N ILE A 176 -19.08 1.51 -3.87
CA ILE A 176 -19.34 2.76 -3.13
C ILE A 176 -19.43 2.48 -1.62
N GLU A 177 -20.15 1.46 -1.21
CA GLU A 177 -20.26 1.08 0.20
C GLU A 177 -18.90 0.71 0.80
N LYS A 178 -18.11 -0.11 0.10
CA LYS A 178 -16.76 -0.48 0.52
C LYS A 178 -15.83 0.73 0.64
N VAL A 179 -15.83 1.61 -0.37
CA VAL A 179 -15.00 2.84 -0.34
C VAL A 179 -15.44 3.77 0.79
N ARG A 180 -16.76 3.92 1.01
CA ARG A 180 -17.29 4.74 2.10
C ARG A 180 -16.90 4.20 3.47
N MET A 181 -16.97 2.88 3.65
CA MET A 181 -16.54 2.21 4.88
C MET A 181 -15.06 2.48 5.17
N VAL A 182 -14.18 2.23 4.20
CA VAL A 182 -12.73 2.46 4.32
C VAL A 182 -12.43 3.93 4.63
N ARG A 183 -13.08 4.86 3.92
CA ARG A 183 -12.91 6.29 4.13
C ARG A 183 -13.30 6.74 5.53
N ASN A 184 -14.44 6.27 6.03
CA ASN A 184 -14.91 6.61 7.38
C ASN A 184 -13.93 6.14 8.46
N ARG A 185 -13.34 4.95 8.28
CA ARG A 185 -12.30 4.43 9.17
C ARG A 185 -11.02 5.24 9.13
N MET A 186 -10.59 5.62 7.94
CA MET A 186 -9.42 6.49 7.80
C MET A 186 -9.63 7.84 8.50
N GLN A 187 -10.81 8.45 8.35
CA GLN A 187 -11.13 9.71 9.03
C GLN A 187 -11.16 9.55 10.55
N ALA A 188 -11.74 8.47 11.06
CA ALA A 188 -11.74 8.17 12.50
C ALA A 188 -10.32 7.93 13.04
N PHE A 189 -9.41 7.44 12.19
CA PHE A 189 -8.02 7.20 12.54
C PHE A 189 -7.20 8.50 12.55
N GLN A 190 -7.41 9.38 11.55
CA GLN A 190 -6.73 10.68 11.45
C GLN A 190 -7.17 11.69 12.51
N SER A 191 -8.33 11.47 13.15
CA SER A 191 -8.86 12.33 14.23
C SER A 191 -8.38 11.95 15.64
N ARG A 192 -7.59 10.90 15.78
CA ARG A 192 -6.95 10.48 17.05
C ARG A 192 -5.52 10.98 17.15
#